data_534cd6dc85d5e203170aad8ba1eb3d7c
#
_entry.id   534cd6dc85d5e203170aad8ba1eb3d7c
#
_cell.length_a   1.000
_cell.length_b   1.000
_cell.length_c   1.000
_cell.angle_alpha   90.00
_cell.angle_beta   90.00
_cell.angle_gamma   90.00
#
_symmetry.space_group_name_H-M   'P 1'
#
loop_
_entity.id
_entity.type
_entity.pdbx_description
1 polymer ?
#
loop_
_entity_poly.entity_id
_entity_poly.type
_entity_poly.pdbx_seq_one_letter_code
_entity_poly.pdbx_strand_id
1 'polypeptide(L)'
;MNVLMISDVYFPRVNGVSTSIETFRKELSRRGASVTLVAPDYGGHGEEEDIIRIPSKKVMFDPEDRMMSYGAILEQKEELRNRQFDLVHIQTPFVAHYAGVALAKELGLPKIVTYHTFFEEYLYHYIPFLPASWMRALARRFSRTQCNDVDGIVVPSHAMAKTLEQYGIQKPLHLIPTGIPEAMFESGERMAFRDKYGIAHDTPMMLFVGRVAFEKNIEFLLHATDLARRQIPELLLVIAGEGPALRSIEKLACTLRLEKNVRMIGYLDREKGLKDCYSAADLFVFASRTETQGLVLLEAMAAGVPVISTAHMGTKDILKEESGAVVPQDDIGEFAAAIVHMISEVEKRSERALQAHRYARSWSSGAMADKMRNLYKNMKEGSSTGASITVR
;
A
#
# COMPACT_ATOMS: atom_id res chain seq x y z
N MET A 1 -20.34 -14.40 -9.71
CA MET A 1 -18.97 -14.69 -10.16
C MET A 1 -18.17 -15.12 -8.95
N ASN A 2 -17.53 -16.29 -9.02
CA ASN A 2 -16.77 -16.87 -7.92
C ASN A 2 -15.28 -16.75 -8.19
N VAL A 3 -14.53 -16.12 -7.29
CA VAL A 3 -13.12 -15.84 -7.43
C VAL A 3 -12.34 -16.57 -6.35
N LEU A 4 -11.30 -17.30 -6.72
CA LEU A 4 -10.33 -17.86 -5.78
C LEU A 4 -9.15 -16.91 -5.68
N MET A 5 -8.98 -16.23 -4.55
CA MET A 5 -7.78 -15.45 -4.23
C MET A 5 -6.79 -16.30 -3.43
N ILE A 6 -5.49 -16.17 -3.69
CA ILE A 6 -4.44 -16.88 -2.96
C ILE A 6 -3.34 -15.89 -2.60
N SER A 7 -2.96 -15.86 -1.31
CA SER A 7 -1.93 -14.93 -0.79
C SER A 7 -1.06 -15.58 0.27
N ASP A 8 0.25 -15.30 0.25
CA ASP A 8 1.20 -15.68 1.32
C ASP A 8 1.12 -14.73 2.54
N VAL A 9 0.35 -13.66 2.44
CA VAL A 9 0.18 -12.68 3.51
C VAL A 9 -1.27 -12.21 3.59
N TYR A 10 -1.79 -12.16 4.82
CA TYR A 10 -3.10 -11.62 5.13
C TYR A 10 -3.18 -11.25 6.61
N PHE A 11 -4.29 -10.68 7.05
CA PHE A 11 -4.50 -10.40 8.46
C PHE A 11 -4.31 -11.64 9.35
N PRO A 12 -3.72 -11.45 10.55
CA PRO A 12 -3.47 -10.21 11.29
C PRO A 12 -2.23 -9.42 10.85
N ARG A 13 -1.45 -9.91 9.88
CA ARG A 13 -0.32 -9.17 9.31
C ARG A 13 -0.84 -7.97 8.52
N VAL A 14 -0.67 -6.76 9.06
CA VAL A 14 -1.10 -5.52 8.41
C VAL A 14 0.01 -4.95 7.54
N ASN A 15 -0.24 -4.88 6.25
CA ASN A 15 0.60 -4.22 5.26
C ASN A 15 -0.24 -3.80 4.04
N GLY A 16 0.39 -3.17 3.04
CA GLY A 16 -0.29 -2.73 1.82
C GLY A 16 -0.97 -3.87 1.04
N VAL A 17 -0.40 -5.07 1.07
CA VAL A 17 -0.95 -6.24 0.37
C VAL A 17 -2.21 -6.75 1.07
N SER A 18 -2.15 -7.00 2.38
CA SER A 18 -3.32 -7.46 3.16
C SER A 18 -4.47 -6.44 3.12
N THR A 19 -4.13 -5.15 3.17
CA THR A 19 -5.11 -4.05 3.02
C THR A 19 -5.77 -4.06 1.64
N SER A 20 -5.00 -4.24 0.58
CA SER A 20 -5.51 -4.32 -0.80
C SER A 20 -6.44 -5.52 -0.97
N ILE A 21 -6.03 -6.70 -0.52
CA ILE A 21 -6.84 -7.93 -0.59
C ILE A 21 -8.18 -7.72 0.11
N GLU A 22 -8.16 -7.21 1.34
CA GLU A 22 -9.38 -7.01 2.12
C GLU A 22 -10.31 -5.98 1.49
N THR A 23 -9.74 -4.87 0.98
CA THR A 23 -10.51 -3.85 0.27
C THR A 23 -11.23 -4.43 -0.94
N PHE A 24 -10.52 -5.18 -1.79
CA PHE A 24 -11.13 -5.80 -2.96
C PHE A 24 -12.12 -6.89 -2.57
N ARG A 25 -11.82 -7.75 -1.58
CA ARG A 25 -12.77 -8.77 -1.10
C ARG A 25 -14.10 -8.15 -0.70
N LYS A 26 -14.07 -7.17 0.22
CA LYS A 26 -15.28 -6.48 0.71
C LYS A 26 -16.06 -5.81 -0.42
N GLU A 27 -15.38 -5.08 -1.28
CA GLU A 27 -16.05 -4.35 -2.35
C GLU A 27 -16.59 -5.24 -3.47
N LEU A 28 -15.89 -6.31 -3.83
CA LEU A 28 -16.37 -7.29 -4.80
C LEU A 28 -17.58 -8.05 -4.26
N SER A 29 -17.58 -8.43 -2.98
CA SER A 29 -18.72 -9.08 -2.32
C SER A 29 -19.96 -8.18 -2.30
N ARG A 30 -19.80 -6.90 -1.99
CA ARG A 30 -20.88 -5.89 -2.07
C ARG A 30 -21.46 -5.76 -3.49
N ARG A 31 -20.71 -6.15 -4.52
CA ARG A 31 -21.08 -6.12 -5.94
C ARG A 31 -21.53 -7.48 -6.48
N GLY A 32 -21.83 -8.42 -5.58
CA GLY A 32 -22.35 -9.74 -5.91
C GLY A 32 -21.34 -10.72 -6.50
N ALA A 33 -20.05 -10.53 -6.24
CA ALA A 33 -19.03 -11.54 -6.47
C ALA A 33 -18.77 -12.32 -5.17
N SER A 34 -18.63 -13.64 -5.25
CA SER A 34 -18.11 -14.44 -4.12
C SER A 34 -16.59 -14.52 -4.24
N VAL A 35 -15.89 -14.27 -3.14
CA VAL A 35 -14.44 -14.30 -3.11
C VAL A 35 -13.97 -15.20 -1.97
N THR A 36 -13.44 -16.36 -2.31
CA THR A 36 -12.77 -17.25 -1.36
C THR A 36 -11.29 -16.92 -1.33
N LEU A 37 -10.74 -16.69 -0.13
CA LEU A 37 -9.32 -16.41 0.07
C LEU A 37 -8.61 -17.61 0.70
N VAL A 38 -7.55 -18.08 0.07
CA VAL A 38 -6.55 -18.99 0.67
C VAL A 38 -5.42 -18.16 1.23
N ALA A 39 -5.18 -18.26 2.54
CA ALA A 39 -4.21 -17.44 3.26
C ALA A 39 -3.49 -18.23 4.38
N PRO A 40 -2.31 -17.78 4.86
CA PRO A 40 -1.61 -18.44 5.92
C PRO A 40 -2.40 -18.43 7.25
N ASP A 41 -2.29 -19.50 7.99
CA ASP A 41 -2.72 -19.56 9.38
C ASP A 41 -1.62 -18.94 10.26
N TYR A 42 -2.00 -17.92 11.02
CA TYR A 42 -1.13 -17.27 12.03
C TYR A 42 -1.36 -17.79 13.44
N GLY A 43 -2.36 -18.68 13.61
CA GLY A 43 -2.84 -19.17 14.90
C GLY A 43 -3.86 -18.24 15.58
N GLY A 44 -4.80 -18.83 16.29
CA GLY A 44 -5.76 -18.07 17.11
C GLY A 44 -6.95 -17.45 16.38
N HIS A 45 -7.16 -17.79 15.10
CA HIS A 45 -8.36 -17.36 14.35
C HIS A 45 -9.43 -18.47 14.44
N GLY A 46 -10.68 -18.05 14.67
CA GLY A 46 -11.85 -18.91 14.47
C GLY A 46 -12.10 -19.18 12.98
N GLU A 47 -13.12 -19.96 12.67
CA GLU A 47 -13.59 -20.12 11.29
C GLU A 47 -14.07 -18.77 10.76
N GLU A 48 -13.46 -18.32 9.68
CA GLU A 48 -13.83 -17.10 8.97
C GLU A 48 -14.55 -17.51 7.67
N GLU A 49 -15.73 -16.99 7.46
CA GLU A 49 -16.48 -17.25 6.23
C GLU A 49 -15.65 -16.83 5.00
N ASP A 50 -15.54 -17.70 4.00
CA ASP A 50 -14.78 -17.48 2.78
C ASP A 50 -13.25 -17.31 2.93
N ILE A 51 -12.65 -17.71 4.06
CA ILE A 51 -11.19 -17.76 4.21
C ILE A 51 -10.75 -19.19 4.58
N ILE A 52 -9.90 -19.75 3.74
CA ILE A 52 -9.27 -21.05 3.98
C ILE A 52 -7.87 -20.79 4.55
N ARG A 53 -7.68 -21.08 5.83
CA ARG A 53 -6.39 -20.92 6.52
C ARG A 53 -5.51 -22.15 6.30
N ILE A 54 -4.32 -21.92 5.76
CA ILE A 54 -3.35 -22.96 5.44
C ILE A 54 -2.26 -23.02 6.51
N PRO A 55 -1.91 -24.21 7.03
CA PRO A 55 -0.80 -24.37 7.95
C PRO A 55 0.47 -23.68 7.44
N SER A 56 1.10 -22.89 8.29
CA SER A 56 2.23 -22.06 7.90
C SER A 56 3.35 -22.06 8.94
N LYS A 57 4.59 -21.77 8.50
CA LYS A 57 5.77 -21.64 9.35
C LYS A 57 6.31 -20.22 9.30
N LYS A 58 6.93 -19.78 10.41
CA LYS A 58 7.64 -18.48 10.46
C LYS A 58 8.80 -18.48 9.48
N VAL A 59 9.00 -17.36 8.79
CA VAL A 59 10.18 -17.15 7.93
C VAL A 59 11.35 -16.70 8.81
N MET A 60 12.54 -17.28 8.61
CA MET A 60 13.69 -17.08 9.51
C MET A 60 14.19 -15.63 9.56
N PHE A 61 14.06 -14.89 8.46
CA PHE A 61 14.56 -13.51 8.35
C PHE A 61 13.50 -12.42 8.57
N ASP A 62 12.21 -12.79 8.57
CA ASP A 62 11.09 -11.91 8.92
C ASP A 62 10.07 -12.71 9.75
N PRO A 63 10.11 -12.58 11.09
CA PRO A 63 9.22 -13.36 11.97
C PRO A 63 7.73 -13.01 11.83
N GLU A 64 7.41 -11.90 11.18
CA GLU A 64 6.04 -11.48 10.90
C GLU A 64 5.48 -12.14 9.65
N ASP A 65 6.34 -12.55 8.72
CA ASP A 65 5.94 -13.27 7.52
C ASP A 65 5.81 -14.77 7.76
N ARG A 66 4.93 -15.40 6.99
CA ARG A 66 4.62 -16.84 7.05
C ARG A 66 4.83 -17.48 5.70
N MET A 67 5.31 -18.72 5.72
CA MET A 67 5.39 -19.58 4.54
C MET A 67 4.35 -20.68 4.65
N MET A 68 3.35 -20.66 3.75
CA MET A 68 2.32 -21.69 3.67
C MET A 68 2.88 -23.04 3.22
N SER A 69 2.19 -24.13 3.58
CA SER A 69 2.47 -25.45 3.04
C SER A 69 1.89 -25.57 1.63
N TYR A 70 2.74 -25.72 0.62
CA TYR A 70 2.31 -25.96 -0.77
C TYR A 70 1.44 -27.24 -0.89
N GLY A 71 1.84 -28.32 -0.23
CA GLY A 71 1.09 -29.58 -0.23
C GLY A 71 -0.29 -29.40 0.38
N ALA A 72 -0.41 -28.71 1.53
CA ALA A 72 -1.69 -28.47 2.18
C ALA A 72 -2.66 -27.63 1.33
N ILE A 73 -2.15 -26.70 0.50
CA ILE A 73 -3.00 -25.97 -0.46
C ILE A 73 -3.56 -26.93 -1.51
N LEU A 74 -2.72 -27.81 -2.06
CA LEU A 74 -3.15 -28.77 -3.09
C LEU A 74 -4.08 -29.86 -2.54
N GLU A 75 -4.00 -30.21 -1.27
CA GLU A 75 -4.95 -31.10 -0.59
C GLU A 75 -6.38 -30.54 -0.58
N GLN A 76 -6.56 -29.21 -0.64
CA GLN A 76 -7.88 -28.55 -0.72
C GLN A 76 -8.52 -28.65 -2.11
N LYS A 77 -7.85 -29.22 -3.11
CA LYS A 77 -8.27 -29.18 -4.52
C LYS A 77 -9.70 -29.70 -4.78
N GLU A 78 -10.12 -30.78 -4.11
CA GLU A 78 -11.44 -31.33 -4.30
C GLU A 78 -12.53 -30.43 -3.71
N GLU A 79 -12.28 -29.84 -2.54
CA GLU A 79 -13.16 -28.84 -1.94
C GLU A 79 -13.25 -27.61 -2.84
N LEU A 80 -12.11 -27.09 -3.33
CA LEU A 80 -12.07 -25.93 -4.23
C LEU A 80 -12.76 -26.20 -5.57
N ARG A 81 -12.66 -27.43 -6.11
CA ARG A 81 -13.37 -27.84 -7.33
C ARG A 81 -14.89 -27.77 -7.14
N ASN A 82 -15.39 -28.22 -5.99
CA ASN A 82 -16.82 -28.23 -5.69
C ASN A 82 -17.42 -26.82 -5.56
N ARG A 83 -16.59 -25.80 -5.24
CA ARG A 83 -17.01 -24.40 -5.15
C ARG A 83 -17.21 -23.70 -6.50
N GLN A 84 -16.80 -24.31 -7.62
CA GLN A 84 -17.01 -23.83 -9.00
C GLN A 84 -16.54 -22.40 -9.23
N PHE A 85 -15.23 -22.15 -9.10
CA PHE A 85 -14.63 -20.84 -9.36
C PHE A 85 -14.62 -20.48 -10.85
N ASP A 86 -14.64 -19.18 -11.14
CA ASP A 86 -14.56 -18.61 -12.48
C ASP A 86 -13.12 -18.22 -12.88
N LEU A 87 -12.28 -17.91 -11.90
CA LEU A 87 -10.86 -17.56 -12.10
C LEU A 87 -10.04 -17.68 -10.79
N VAL A 88 -8.73 -17.75 -10.94
CA VAL A 88 -7.75 -17.67 -9.84
C VAL A 88 -7.04 -16.32 -9.88
N HIS A 89 -7.03 -15.60 -8.75
CA HIS A 89 -6.33 -14.34 -8.59
C HIS A 89 -5.21 -14.48 -7.53
N ILE A 90 -3.98 -14.48 -7.99
CA ILE A 90 -2.78 -14.63 -7.17
C ILE A 90 -2.36 -13.26 -6.66
N GLN A 91 -2.09 -13.13 -5.35
CA GLN A 91 -1.77 -11.85 -4.72
C GLN A 91 -0.30 -11.69 -4.34
N THR A 92 0.43 -12.81 -4.22
CA THR A 92 1.82 -12.79 -3.77
C THR A 92 2.66 -13.81 -4.54
N PRO A 93 3.98 -13.59 -4.64
CA PRO A 93 4.84 -14.32 -5.59
C PRO A 93 5.48 -15.59 -5.05
N PHE A 94 5.24 -15.95 -3.80
CA PHE A 94 5.91 -17.10 -3.17
C PHE A 94 5.09 -18.38 -3.36
N VAL A 95 4.73 -19.07 -2.27
CA VAL A 95 3.96 -20.31 -2.33
C VAL A 95 2.61 -20.12 -3.02
N ALA A 96 1.95 -18.98 -2.75
CA ALA A 96 0.67 -18.63 -3.37
C ALA A 96 0.73 -18.61 -4.90
N HIS A 97 1.84 -18.14 -5.48
CA HIS A 97 1.99 -18.11 -6.94
C HIS A 97 2.01 -19.53 -7.53
N TYR A 98 2.90 -20.38 -7.04
CA TYR A 98 3.07 -21.73 -7.58
C TYR A 98 1.83 -22.59 -7.35
N ALA A 99 1.23 -22.50 -6.17
CA ALA A 99 0.00 -23.21 -5.86
C ALA A 99 -1.18 -22.70 -6.69
N GLY A 100 -1.30 -21.38 -6.86
CA GLY A 100 -2.35 -20.76 -7.66
C GLY A 100 -2.27 -21.15 -9.14
N VAL A 101 -1.07 -21.14 -9.73
CA VAL A 101 -0.84 -21.61 -11.11
C VAL A 101 -1.20 -23.09 -11.26
N ALA A 102 -0.78 -23.93 -10.31
CA ALA A 102 -1.08 -25.36 -10.35
C ALA A 102 -2.59 -25.62 -10.24
N LEU A 103 -3.27 -25.00 -9.28
CA LEU A 103 -4.72 -25.11 -9.11
C LEU A 103 -5.49 -24.60 -10.33
N ALA A 104 -5.10 -23.45 -10.88
CA ALA A 104 -5.76 -22.90 -12.08
C ALA A 104 -5.64 -23.85 -13.27
N LYS A 105 -4.46 -24.47 -13.47
CA LYS A 105 -4.26 -25.47 -14.52
C LYS A 105 -5.11 -26.72 -14.31
N GLU A 106 -5.21 -27.23 -13.08
CA GLU A 106 -5.96 -28.43 -12.76
C GLU A 106 -7.49 -28.21 -12.86
N LEU A 107 -7.94 -26.99 -12.48
CA LEU A 107 -9.35 -26.61 -12.54
C LEU A 107 -9.77 -26.07 -13.92
N GLY A 108 -8.84 -25.87 -14.85
CA GLY A 108 -9.11 -25.31 -16.18
C GLY A 108 -9.54 -23.85 -16.15
N LEU A 109 -9.02 -23.05 -15.18
CA LEU A 109 -9.44 -21.68 -14.93
C LEU A 109 -8.40 -20.66 -15.45
N PRO A 110 -8.86 -19.49 -15.92
CA PRO A 110 -7.96 -18.36 -16.16
C PRO A 110 -7.34 -17.89 -14.84
N LYS A 111 -6.12 -17.36 -14.94
CA LYS A 111 -5.35 -16.90 -13.77
C LYS A 111 -4.72 -15.55 -14.01
N ILE A 112 -4.83 -14.70 -13.03
CA ILE A 112 -4.19 -13.39 -13.01
C ILE A 112 -3.37 -13.21 -11.74
N VAL A 113 -2.44 -12.25 -11.77
CA VAL A 113 -1.64 -11.87 -10.60
C VAL A 113 -1.75 -10.37 -10.37
N THR A 114 -1.80 -9.94 -9.10
CA THR A 114 -1.52 -8.55 -8.75
C THR A 114 -0.07 -8.41 -8.33
N TYR A 115 0.64 -7.50 -8.99
CA TYR A 115 2.06 -7.23 -8.73
C TYR A 115 2.21 -6.12 -7.69
N HIS A 116 2.18 -6.48 -6.41
CA HIS A 116 2.21 -5.54 -5.29
C HIS A 116 3.59 -5.04 -4.90
N THR A 117 4.64 -5.83 -5.15
CA THR A 117 5.96 -5.62 -4.57
C THR A 117 7.03 -5.36 -5.63
N PHE A 118 7.80 -4.31 -5.43
CA PHE A 118 8.98 -4.03 -6.25
C PHE A 118 10.16 -4.89 -5.80
N PHE A 119 10.38 -6.05 -6.46
CA PHE A 119 11.33 -7.05 -6.01
C PHE A 119 12.78 -6.61 -5.99
N GLU A 120 13.18 -5.68 -6.86
CA GLU A 120 14.57 -5.18 -6.87
C GLU A 120 14.94 -4.56 -5.53
N GLU A 121 14.02 -3.79 -4.93
CA GLU A 121 14.20 -3.16 -3.61
C GLU A 121 14.09 -4.19 -2.48
N TYR A 122 13.11 -5.12 -2.59
CA TYR A 122 12.88 -6.14 -1.57
C TYR A 122 14.08 -7.05 -1.38
N LEU A 123 14.67 -7.56 -2.47
CA LEU A 123 15.84 -8.45 -2.42
C LEU A 123 17.09 -7.76 -1.86
N TYR A 124 17.26 -6.46 -2.10
CA TYR A 124 18.40 -5.70 -1.58
C TYR A 124 18.47 -5.70 -0.06
N HIS A 125 17.33 -5.66 0.61
CA HIS A 125 17.26 -5.67 2.08
C HIS A 125 17.52 -7.06 2.69
N TYR A 126 17.23 -8.13 1.94
CA TYR A 126 17.37 -9.50 2.46
C TYR A 126 18.71 -10.16 2.14
N ILE A 127 19.40 -9.73 1.09
CA ILE A 127 20.66 -10.34 0.65
C ILE A 127 21.71 -9.23 0.38
N PRO A 128 22.15 -8.50 1.40
CA PRO A 128 23.03 -7.33 1.21
C PRO A 128 24.45 -7.66 0.71
N PHE A 129 24.81 -8.95 0.64
CA PHE A 129 26.15 -9.41 0.24
C PHE A 129 26.33 -9.62 -1.26
N LEU A 130 25.25 -9.58 -2.06
CA LEU A 130 25.33 -9.75 -3.52
C LEU A 130 25.45 -8.40 -4.22
N PRO A 131 26.24 -8.31 -5.32
CA PRO A 131 26.29 -7.11 -6.15
C PRO A 131 24.90 -6.71 -6.64
N ALA A 132 24.57 -5.41 -6.56
CA ALA A 132 23.26 -4.89 -6.96
C ALA A 132 22.85 -5.24 -8.41
N SER A 133 23.83 -5.39 -9.33
CA SER A 133 23.57 -5.81 -10.71
C SER A 133 23.05 -7.25 -10.81
N TRP A 134 23.59 -8.15 -10.00
CA TRP A 134 23.17 -9.56 -9.96
C TRP A 134 21.78 -9.70 -9.34
N MET A 135 21.53 -8.96 -8.27
CA MET A 135 20.20 -8.95 -7.65
C MET A 135 19.13 -8.41 -8.58
N ARG A 136 19.43 -7.34 -9.32
CA ARG A 136 18.50 -6.84 -10.35
C ARG A 136 18.25 -7.88 -11.44
N ALA A 137 19.28 -8.57 -11.92
CA ALA A 137 19.12 -9.62 -12.92
C ALA A 137 18.26 -10.79 -12.40
N LEU A 138 18.47 -11.19 -11.14
CA LEU A 138 17.69 -12.23 -10.48
C LEU A 138 16.23 -11.81 -10.30
N ALA A 139 15.97 -10.61 -9.79
CA ALA A 139 14.63 -10.05 -9.63
C ALA A 139 13.88 -9.99 -10.97
N ARG A 140 14.53 -9.53 -12.03
CA ARG A 140 13.96 -9.49 -13.39
C ARG A 140 13.62 -10.89 -13.90
N ARG A 141 14.56 -11.85 -13.78
CA ARG A 141 14.32 -13.23 -14.20
C ARG A 141 13.15 -13.85 -13.43
N PHE A 142 13.10 -13.65 -12.12
CA PHE A 142 12.03 -14.13 -11.25
C PHE A 142 10.68 -13.53 -11.66
N SER A 143 10.59 -12.20 -11.77
CA SER A 143 9.37 -11.51 -12.21
C SER A 143 8.92 -11.97 -13.60
N ARG A 144 9.84 -12.11 -14.57
CA ARG A 144 9.51 -12.59 -15.92
C ARG A 144 8.91 -13.99 -15.90
N THR A 145 9.50 -14.91 -15.13
CA THR A 145 8.99 -16.29 -15.05
C THR A 145 7.57 -16.28 -14.52
N GLN A 146 7.34 -15.62 -13.39
CA GLN A 146 6.01 -15.59 -12.78
C GLN A 146 4.96 -14.86 -13.62
N CYS A 147 5.32 -13.71 -14.18
CA CYS A 147 4.39 -12.96 -15.03
C CYS A 147 4.04 -13.69 -16.33
N ASN A 148 4.93 -14.56 -16.83
CA ASN A 148 4.63 -15.37 -18.02
C ASN A 148 3.75 -16.60 -17.72
N ASP A 149 3.66 -17.01 -16.47
CA ASP A 149 2.84 -18.15 -16.06
C ASP A 149 1.33 -17.82 -15.95
N VAL A 150 0.97 -16.52 -16.06
CA VAL A 150 -0.41 -16.04 -15.90
C VAL A 150 -0.97 -15.46 -17.20
N ASP A 151 -2.28 -15.21 -17.22
CA ASP A 151 -2.99 -14.74 -18.40
C ASP A 151 -3.13 -13.20 -18.41
N GLY A 152 -3.02 -12.55 -17.25
CA GLY A 152 -3.02 -11.09 -17.10
C GLY A 152 -2.38 -10.66 -15.79
N ILE A 153 -1.91 -9.41 -15.75
CA ILE A 153 -1.20 -8.84 -14.61
C ILE A 153 -1.86 -7.53 -14.20
N VAL A 154 -2.27 -7.44 -12.94
CA VAL A 154 -2.75 -6.20 -12.35
C VAL A 154 -1.57 -5.45 -11.75
N VAL A 155 -1.46 -4.17 -12.07
CA VAL A 155 -0.41 -3.27 -11.55
C VAL A 155 -1.03 -2.06 -10.86
N PRO A 156 -0.43 -1.58 -9.75
CA PRO A 156 -0.98 -0.47 -8.97
C PRO A 156 -0.66 0.92 -9.55
N SER A 157 0.31 1.02 -10.49
CA SER A 157 0.74 2.30 -11.04
C SER A 157 1.37 2.17 -12.43
N HIS A 158 1.40 3.28 -13.17
CA HIS A 158 2.11 3.36 -14.46
C HIS A 158 3.62 3.11 -14.30
N ALA A 159 4.21 3.58 -13.21
CA ALA A 159 5.62 3.31 -12.92
C ALA A 159 5.89 1.80 -12.81
N MET A 160 5.00 1.05 -12.18
CA MET A 160 5.11 -0.40 -12.07
C MET A 160 4.88 -1.08 -13.43
N ALA A 161 3.89 -0.63 -14.21
CA ALA A 161 3.67 -1.13 -15.57
C ALA A 161 4.93 -0.97 -16.41
N LYS A 162 5.50 0.24 -16.44
CA LYS A 162 6.73 0.53 -17.17
C LYS A 162 7.92 -0.32 -16.73
N THR A 163 8.03 -0.58 -15.43
CA THR A 163 9.08 -1.46 -14.90
C THR A 163 8.93 -2.89 -15.42
N LEU A 164 7.72 -3.43 -15.43
CA LEU A 164 7.46 -4.78 -15.95
C LEU A 164 7.69 -4.88 -17.47
N GLU A 165 7.34 -3.85 -18.23
CA GLU A 165 7.66 -3.77 -19.66
C GLU A 165 9.19 -3.76 -19.90
N GLN A 166 9.95 -3.00 -19.09
CA GLN A 166 11.41 -3.00 -19.13
C GLN A 166 12.03 -4.36 -18.78
N TYR A 167 11.33 -5.18 -17.99
CA TYR A 167 11.72 -6.57 -17.74
C TYR A 167 11.43 -7.49 -18.91
N GLY A 168 10.78 -7.00 -19.97
CA GLY A 168 10.43 -7.77 -21.17
C GLY A 168 9.22 -8.67 -20.94
N ILE A 169 8.30 -8.28 -20.08
CA ILE A 169 7.02 -8.96 -19.88
C ILE A 169 6.08 -8.53 -21.01
N GLN A 170 5.47 -9.51 -21.68
CA GLN A 170 4.59 -9.30 -22.84
C GLN A 170 3.11 -9.61 -22.54
N LYS A 171 2.82 -10.04 -21.30
CA LYS A 171 1.45 -10.31 -20.86
C LYS A 171 0.67 -9.00 -20.67
N PRO A 172 -0.66 -9.02 -20.88
CA PRO A 172 -1.50 -7.84 -20.67
C PRO A 172 -1.33 -7.25 -19.26
N LEU A 173 -1.06 -5.95 -19.19
CA LEU A 173 -0.97 -5.20 -17.93
C LEU A 173 -2.25 -4.39 -17.74
N HIS A 174 -2.85 -4.48 -16.56
CA HIS A 174 -4.09 -3.81 -16.20
C HIS A 174 -3.86 -2.88 -15.01
N LEU A 175 -4.00 -1.56 -15.22
CA LEU A 175 -3.84 -0.56 -14.16
C LEU A 175 -5.08 -0.52 -13.27
N ILE A 176 -5.00 -1.21 -12.15
CA ILE A 176 -6.06 -1.23 -11.14
C ILE A 176 -5.42 -1.06 -9.76
N PRO A 177 -5.26 0.19 -9.31
CA PRO A 177 -4.72 0.48 -7.98
C PRO A 177 -5.69 0.05 -6.88
N THR A 178 -5.17 -0.06 -5.65
CA THR A 178 -6.01 -0.21 -4.48
C THR A 178 -6.79 1.06 -4.22
N GLY A 179 -8.10 0.94 -4.07
CA GLY A 179 -8.98 2.07 -3.79
C GLY A 179 -9.08 2.40 -2.31
N ILE A 180 -9.56 3.60 -2.02
CA ILE A 180 -9.78 4.11 -0.65
C ILE A 180 -11.18 3.72 -0.18
N PRO A 181 -11.30 3.04 1.00
CA PRO A 181 -12.60 2.70 1.58
C PRO A 181 -13.43 3.96 1.89
N GLU A 182 -14.75 3.87 1.70
CA GLU A 182 -15.68 5.00 1.94
C GLU A 182 -15.57 5.56 3.36
N ALA A 183 -15.31 4.72 4.37
CA ALA A 183 -15.13 5.15 5.75
C ALA A 183 -13.97 6.15 5.95
N MET A 184 -12.98 6.19 5.05
CA MET A 184 -11.87 7.15 5.11
C MET A 184 -12.27 8.57 4.66
N PHE A 185 -13.41 8.72 3.99
CA PHE A 185 -13.96 10.03 3.60
C PHE A 185 -14.81 10.67 4.69
N GLU A 186 -15.07 9.95 5.76
CA GLU A 186 -15.76 10.47 6.94
C GLU A 186 -14.75 11.13 7.89
N SER A 187 -15.18 12.18 8.57
CA SER A 187 -14.35 12.84 9.58
C SER A 187 -14.14 11.93 10.79
N GLY A 188 -12.91 11.88 11.29
CA GLY A 188 -12.58 11.29 12.59
C GLY A 188 -12.64 12.30 13.72
N GLU A 189 -12.33 11.84 14.92
CA GLU A 189 -12.41 12.58 16.18
C GLU A 189 -11.11 13.37 16.46
N ARG A 190 -10.91 14.50 15.74
CA ARG A 190 -9.70 15.35 15.81
C ARG A 190 -9.30 15.70 17.25
N MET A 191 -10.22 16.22 18.04
CA MET A 191 -9.92 16.73 19.37
C MET A 191 -9.63 15.58 20.33
N ALA A 192 -10.43 14.52 20.30
CA ALA A 192 -10.22 13.34 21.15
C ALA A 192 -8.87 12.67 20.89
N PHE A 193 -8.42 12.64 19.60
CA PHE A 193 -7.11 12.14 19.27
C PHE A 193 -5.98 13.02 19.85
N ARG A 194 -6.09 14.34 19.71
CA ARG A 194 -5.12 15.29 20.26
C ARG A 194 -5.04 15.19 21.79
N ASP A 195 -6.18 15.12 22.48
CA ASP A 195 -6.24 14.95 23.93
C ASP A 195 -5.58 13.64 24.38
N LYS A 196 -5.89 12.53 23.70
CA LYS A 196 -5.31 11.21 23.99
C LYS A 196 -3.78 11.22 23.94
N TYR A 197 -3.21 11.96 22.98
CA TYR A 197 -1.76 12.02 22.80
C TYR A 197 -1.13 13.28 23.40
N GLY A 198 -1.86 14.09 24.19
CA GLY A 198 -1.36 15.30 24.85
C GLY A 198 -0.83 16.35 23.83
N ILE A 199 -1.55 16.53 22.71
CA ILE A 199 -1.25 17.52 21.68
C ILE A 199 -2.20 18.70 21.87
N ALA A 200 -1.67 19.90 22.09
CA ALA A 200 -2.52 21.07 22.24
C ALA A 200 -3.33 21.33 20.94
N HIS A 201 -4.55 21.85 21.11
CA HIS A 201 -5.51 21.97 20.00
C HIS A 201 -5.05 22.94 18.91
N ASP A 202 -4.22 23.90 19.25
CA ASP A 202 -3.64 24.93 18.41
C ASP A 202 -2.24 24.57 17.84
N THR A 203 -1.63 23.49 18.33
CA THR A 203 -0.33 23.04 17.84
C THR A 203 -0.40 22.66 16.35
N PRO A 204 0.40 23.28 15.47
CA PRO A 204 0.49 22.86 14.08
C PRO A 204 1.04 21.43 13.98
N MET A 205 0.22 20.50 13.46
CA MET A 205 0.53 19.08 13.45
C MET A 205 0.75 18.57 12.02
N MET A 206 1.98 18.17 11.73
CA MET A 206 2.30 17.35 10.57
C MET A 206 2.16 15.87 10.91
N LEU A 207 1.76 15.05 9.95
CA LEU A 207 1.58 13.62 10.10
C LEU A 207 2.35 12.84 9.05
N PHE A 208 3.04 11.81 9.48
CA PHE A 208 3.51 10.69 8.67
C PHE A 208 2.81 9.41 9.13
N VAL A 209 2.31 8.62 8.20
CA VAL A 209 1.74 7.28 8.45
C VAL A 209 2.46 6.25 7.60
N GLY A 210 2.90 5.16 8.22
CA GLY A 210 3.51 4.05 7.50
C GLY A 210 4.50 3.25 8.33
N ARG A 211 5.00 2.16 7.77
CA ARG A 211 6.08 1.39 8.38
C ARG A 211 7.30 2.28 8.58
N VAL A 212 7.88 2.28 9.78
CA VAL A 212 9.11 3.03 10.09
C VAL A 212 10.30 2.22 9.58
N ALA A 213 10.60 2.37 8.29
CA ALA A 213 11.63 1.63 7.57
C ALA A 213 12.52 2.59 6.77
N PHE A 214 13.73 2.16 6.46
CA PHE A 214 14.75 3.02 5.82
C PHE A 214 14.30 3.54 4.45
N GLU A 215 13.59 2.72 3.67
CA GLU A 215 13.07 3.08 2.36
C GLU A 215 11.98 4.18 2.41
N LYS A 216 11.40 4.45 3.59
CA LYS A 216 10.40 5.51 3.78
C LYS A 216 11.01 6.90 3.94
N ASN A 217 12.34 6.97 4.05
CA ASN A 217 13.09 8.23 4.07
C ASN A 217 12.62 9.23 5.15
N ILE A 218 12.29 8.71 6.35
CA ILE A 218 11.79 9.53 7.47
C ILE A 218 12.89 10.49 7.96
N GLU A 219 14.16 10.14 7.80
CA GLU A 219 15.32 11.01 8.10
C GLU A 219 15.20 12.35 7.36
N PHE A 220 14.80 12.33 6.10
CA PHE A 220 14.54 13.54 5.31
C PHE A 220 13.46 14.42 5.96
N LEU A 221 12.37 13.82 6.46
CA LEU A 221 11.32 14.55 7.15
C LEU A 221 11.79 15.15 8.48
N LEU A 222 12.67 14.47 9.22
CA LEU A 222 13.27 15.03 10.44
C LEU A 222 14.13 16.26 10.12
N HIS A 223 14.97 16.20 9.10
CA HIS A 223 15.78 17.35 8.68
C HIS A 223 14.91 18.52 8.19
N ALA A 224 13.86 18.25 7.42
CA ALA A 224 12.89 19.26 6.98
C ALA A 224 12.16 19.89 8.19
N THR A 225 11.80 19.08 9.19
CA THR A 225 11.19 19.55 10.44
C THR A 225 12.15 20.44 11.22
N ASP A 226 13.47 20.09 11.29
CA ASP A 226 14.47 20.92 11.97
C ASP A 226 14.61 22.31 11.32
N LEU A 227 14.52 22.38 9.99
CA LEU A 227 14.53 23.66 9.30
C LEU A 227 13.24 24.46 9.51
N ALA A 228 12.07 23.79 9.38
CA ALA A 228 10.77 24.44 9.49
C ALA A 228 10.48 24.98 10.89
N ARG A 229 10.88 24.27 11.97
CA ARG A 229 10.68 24.75 13.36
C ARG A 229 11.43 26.02 13.69
N ARG A 230 12.42 26.43 12.91
CA ARG A 230 13.11 27.71 13.12
C ARG A 230 12.17 28.89 12.87
N GLN A 231 11.12 28.72 12.06
CA GLN A 231 10.10 29.72 11.79
C GLN A 231 8.78 29.41 12.53
N ILE A 232 8.51 28.14 12.84
CA ILE A 232 7.32 27.68 13.57
C ILE A 232 7.80 26.80 14.74
N PRO A 233 8.21 27.38 15.88
CA PRO A 233 8.85 26.64 16.98
C PRO A 233 7.99 25.53 17.60
N GLU A 234 6.65 25.67 17.56
CA GLU A 234 5.67 24.73 18.08
C GLU A 234 5.27 23.63 17.08
N LEU A 235 5.82 23.65 15.85
CA LEU A 235 5.54 22.64 14.82
C LEU A 235 5.83 21.23 15.35
N LEU A 236 4.84 20.33 15.22
CA LEU A 236 4.94 18.95 15.66
C LEU A 236 4.82 17.98 14.48
N LEU A 237 5.79 17.10 14.30
CA LEU A 237 5.71 15.94 13.43
C LEU A 237 5.27 14.71 14.24
N VAL A 238 4.11 14.17 13.94
CA VAL A 238 3.61 12.90 14.48
C VAL A 238 3.96 11.78 13.48
N ILE A 239 4.60 10.72 13.98
CA ILE A 239 4.95 9.53 13.21
C ILE A 239 4.12 8.37 13.73
N ALA A 240 3.16 7.90 12.91
CA ALA A 240 2.28 6.78 13.21
C ALA A 240 2.76 5.52 12.46
N GLY A 241 3.27 4.56 13.21
CA GLY A 241 3.77 3.28 12.71
C GLY A 241 4.95 2.75 13.50
N GLU A 242 5.33 1.54 13.15
CA GLU A 242 6.47 0.82 13.74
C GLU A 242 7.35 0.25 12.64
N GLY A 243 8.57 -0.18 12.97
CA GLY A 243 9.44 -0.83 12.01
C GLY A 243 10.93 -0.78 12.37
N PRO A 244 11.77 -1.40 11.53
CA PRO A 244 13.18 -1.64 11.84
C PRO A 244 14.02 -0.35 11.96
N ALA A 245 13.62 0.76 11.37
CA ALA A 245 14.34 2.02 11.44
C ALA A 245 13.99 2.86 12.68
N LEU A 246 13.03 2.44 13.54
CA LEU A 246 12.52 3.25 14.65
C LEU A 246 13.64 3.78 15.54
N ARG A 247 14.55 2.91 16.01
CA ARG A 247 15.67 3.30 16.86
C ARG A 247 16.62 4.31 16.20
N SER A 248 16.84 4.19 14.88
CA SER A 248 17.66 5.13 14.11
C SER A 248 17.01 6.51 14.04
N ILE A 249 15.70 6.53 13.80
CA ILE A 249 14.89 7.76 13.72
C ILE A 249 14.82 8.45 15.08
N GLU A 250 14.62 7.72 16.18
CA GLU A 250 14.68 8.26 17.54
C GLU A 250 16.04 8.89 17.85
N LYS A 251 17.13 8.19 17.54
CA LYS A 251 18.48 8.70 17.74
C LYS A 251 18.73 9.97 16.93
N LEU A 252 18.28 10.02 15.67
CA LEU A 252 18.43 11.21 14.84
C LEU A 252 17.59 12.38 15.38
N ALA A 253 16.36 12.13 15.83
CA ALA A 253 15.51 13.15 16.45
C ALA A 253 16.20 13.78 17.69
N CYS A 254 16.79 12.96 18.56
CA CYS A 254 17.59 13.45 19.70
C CYS A 254 18.83 14.24 19.23
N THR A 255 19.56 13.76 18.22
CA THR A 255 20.74 14.46 17.67
C THR A 255 20.39 15.85 17.16
N LEU A 256 19.23 15.96 16.50
CA LEU A 256 18.68 17.22 15.98
C LEU A 256 17.96 18.06 17.06
N ARG A 257 17.87 17.57 18.29
CA ARG A 257 17.13 18.21 19.42
C ARG A 257 15.67 18.49 19.06
N LEU A 258 15.01 17.46 18.52
CA LEU A 258 13.62 17.51 18.07
C LEU A 258 12.63 16.88 19.08
N GLU A 259 13.02 16.64 20.33
CA GLU A 259 12.20 15.93 21.33
C GLU A 259 10.83 16.60 21.57
N LYS A 260 10.77 17.93 21.37
CA LYS A 260 9.50 18.68 21.47
C LYS A 260 8.74 18.77 20.14
N ASN A 261 9.39 18.50 19.02
CA ASN A 261 8.86 18.68 17.67
C ASN A 261 8.57 17.37 16.95
N VAL A 262 8.88 16.21 17.57
CA VAL A 262 8.63 14.89 17.00
C VAL A 262 7.98 14.02 18.06
N ARG A 263 6.92 13.29 17.65
CA ARG A 263 6.22 12.31 18.51
C ARG A 263 5.97 11.04 17.75
N MET A 264 6.49 9.93 18.25
CA MET A 264 6.24 8.60 17.74
C MET A 264 5.11 7.99 18.54
N ILE A 265 4.03 7.55 17.87
CA ILE A 265 2.81 7.08 18.52
C ILE A 265 2.55 5.59 18.32
N GLY A 266 3.49 4.89 17.60
CA GLY A 266 3.36 3.47 17.36
C GLY A 266 2.24 3.13 16.39
N TYR A 267 1.76 1.91 16.49
CA TYR A 267 0.74 1.36 15.61
C TYR A 267 -0.66 1.85 15.98
N LEU A 268 -1.48 2.11 14.98
CA LEU A 268 -2.88 2.49 15.14
C LEU A 268 -3.79 1.45 14.49
N ASP A 269 -4.93 1.17 15.12
CA ASP A 269 -5.98 0.38 14.49
C ASP A 269 -6.55 1.10 13.26
N ARG A 270 -6.94 0.33 12.25
CA ARG A 270 -7.40 0.89 10.98
C ARG A 270 -8.85 1.38 10.99
N GLU A 271 -9.66 0.91 11.91
CA GLU A 271 -11.10 1.23 11.92
C GLU A 271 -11.37 2.62 12.46
N LYS A 272 -10.76 2.96 13.58
CA LYS A 272 -10.97 4.25 14.25
C LYS A 272 -9.67 5.05 14.43
N GLY A 273 -8.64 4.44 15.01
CA GLY A 273 -7.43 5.14 15.41
C GLY A 273 -6.72 5.82 14.25
N LEU A 274 -6.65 5.18 13.09
CA LEU A 274 -6.02 5.75 11.91
C LEU A 274 -6.85 6.91 11.33
N LYS A 275 -8.17 6.79 11.28
CA LYS A 275 -9.07 7.85 10.82
C LYS A 275 -8.98 9.09 11.71
N ASP A 276 -9.01 8.90 13.04
CA ASP A 276 -8.87 9.98 14.00
C ASP A 276 -7.49 10.66 13.88
N CYS A 277 -6.44 9.88 13.62
CA CYS A 277 -5.08 10.37 13.42
C CYS A 277 -4.98 11.28 12.18
N TYR A 278 -5.51 10.85 11.03
CA TYR A 278 -5.55 11.72 9.84
C TYR A 278 -6.35 13.00 10.13
N SER A 279 -7.53 12.89 10.72
CA SER A 279 -8.37 14.06 11.04
C SER A 279 -7.72 15.02 12.03
N ALA A 280 -6.80 14.54 12.88
CA ALA A 280 -6.06 15.37 13.83
C ALA A 280 -4.98 16.22 13.17
N ALA A 281 -4.48 15.86 11.98
CA ALA A 281 -3.40 16.52 11.29
C ALA A 281 -3.85 17.82 10.60
N ASP A 282 -2.90 18.76 10.47
CA ASP A 282 -3.04 19.97 9.65
C ASP A 282 -2.37 19.78 8.29
N LEU A 283 -1.42 18.84 8.20
CA LEU A 283 -0.65 18.58 7.00
C LEU A 283 -0.14 17.14 7.02
N PHE A 284 -0.21 16.43 5.91
CA PHE A 284 0.43 15.14 5.73
C PHE A 284 1.75 15.30 4.99
N VAL A 285 2.83 14.72 5.51
CA VAL A 285 4.18 14.82 4.93
C VAL A 285 4.73 13.44 4.57
N PHE A 286 5.31 13.32 3.37
CA PHE A 286 5.79 12.04 2.88
C PHE A 286 6.97 12.19 1.92
N ALA A 287 8.01 11.34 2.09
CA ALA A 287 9.24 11.44 1.30
C ALA A 287 9.78 10.08 0.83
N SER A 288 8.94 9.02 0.83
CA SER A 288 9.35 7.69 0.36
C SER A 288 9.68 7.70 -1.13
N ARG A 289 10.75 6.99 -1.50
CA ARG A 289 11.22 6.89 -2.89
C ARG A 289 10.80 5.60 -3.61
N THR A 290 10.21 4.64 -2.90
CA THR A 290 10.01 3.26 -3.38
C THR A 290 8.56 2.79 -3.41
N GLU A 291 7.60 3.72 -3.33
CA GLU A 291 6.19 3.37 -3.31
C GLU A 291 5.71 2.79 -4.64
N THR A 292 5.10 1.62 -4.58
CA THR A 292 4.42 1.04 -5.76
C THR A 292 3.12 1.77 -6.10
N GLN A 293 2.43 2.33 -5.09
CA GLN A 293 1.25 3.17 -5.24
C GLN A 293 1.33 4.43 -4.36
N GLY A 294 1.46 4.30 -3.05
CA GLY A 294 1.40 5.39 -2.08
C GLY A 294 0.01 5.60 -1.48
N LEU A 295 -0.62 4.50 -1.05
CA LEU A 295 -2.00 4.47 -0.52
C LEU A 295 -2.23 5.50 0.60
N VAL A 296 -1.25 5.71 1.48
CA VAL A 296 -1.32 6.65 2.60
C VAL A 296 -1.51 8.12 2.17
N LEU A 297 -1.05 8.49 0.96
CA LEU A 297 -1.30 9.80 0.39
C LEU A 297 -2.80 9.99 0.09
N LEU A 298 -3.39 8.98 -0.52
CA LEU A 298 -4.82 8.98 -0.84
C LEU A 298 -5.69 8.90 0.42
N GLU A 299 -5.25 8.17 1.46
CA GLU A 299 -5.91 8.13 2.77
C GLU A 299 -5.91 9.52 3.42
N ALA A 300 -4.78 10.22 3.42
CA ALA A 300 -4.69 11.60 3.91
C ALA A 300 -5.61 12.55 3.12
N MET A 301 -5.57 12.46 1.79
CA MET A 301 -6.44 13.27 0.91
C MET A 301 -7.92 12.98 1.15
N ALA A 302 -8.31 11.72 1.32
CA ALA A 302 -9.68 11.32 1.62
C ALA A 302 -10.17 11.88 2.96
N ALA A 303 -9.29 11.93 3.97
CA ALA A 303 -9.57 12.58 5.26
C ALA A 303 -9.56 14.11 5.19
N GLY A 304 -9.38 14.71 4.02
CA GLY A 304 -9.33 16.16 3.84
C GLY A 304 -8.05 16.80 4.39
N VAL A 305 -6.94 16.06 4.44
CA VAL A 305 -5.65 16.59 4.89
C VAL A 305 -4.79 16.92 3.67
N PRO A 306 -4.31 18.17 3.54
CA PRO A 306 -3.44 18.54 2.44
C PRO A 306 -2.09 17.82 2.56
N VAL A 307 -1.49 17.50 1.41
CA VAL A 307 -0.30 16.66 1.32
C VAL A 307 0.90 17.46 0.81
N ILE A 308 2.05 17.32 1.46
CA ILE A 308 3.36 17.65 0.89
C ILE A 308 4.14 16.36 0.71
N SER A 309 4.58 16.08 -0.51
CA SER A 309 5.34 14.86 -0.78
C SER A 309 6.31 15.05 -1.95
N THR A 310 7.46 14.40 -1.88
CA THR A 310 8.27 14.15 -3.08
C THR A 310 7.58 13.12 -3.98
N ALA A 311 7.71 13.27 -5.30
CA ALA A 311 7.03 12.39 -6.26
C ALA A 311 8.00 11.38 -6.87
N HIS A 312 7.93 10.13 -6.38
CA HIS A 312 8.75 9.03 -6.87
C HIS A 312 7.90 7.80 -7.21
N MET A 313 8.29 7.06 -8.25
CA MET A 313 7.60 5.83 -8.67
C MET A 313 6.06 5.96 -8.71
N GLY A 314 5.33 5.12 -7.99
CA GLY A 314 3.86 5.08 -8.00
C GLY A 314 3.19 6.33 -7.43
N THR A 315 3.87 7.09 -6.58
CA THR A 315 3.31 8.35 -6.06
C THR A 315 3.10 9.40 -7.14
N LYS A 316 3.83 9.33 -8.28
CA LYS A 316 3.63 10.20 -9.44
C LYS A 316 2.24 10.10 -10.06
N ASP A 317 1.59 8.95 -9.93
CA ASP A 317 0.24 8.76 -10.44
C ASP A 317 -0.81 9.49 -9.59
N ILE A 318 -0.51 9.71 -8.31
CA ILE A 318 -1.37 10.36 -7.32
C ILE A 318 -1.08 11.85 -7.25
N LEU A 319 0.21 12.23 -7.21
CA LEU A 319 0.67 13.60 -6.97
C LEU A 319 0.68 14.42 -8.27
N LYS A 320 -0.50 14.59 -8.86
CA LYS A 320 -0.71 15.42 -10.05
C LYS A 320 -1.16 16.82 -9.64
N GLU A 321 -1.13 17.76 -10.57
CA GLU A 321 -1.50 19.15 -10.33
C GLU A 321 -2.93 19.27 -9.75
N GLU A 322 -3.86 18.48 -10.29
CA GLU A 322 -5.25 18.43 -9.82
C GLU A 322 -5.46 17.75 -8.46
N SER A 323 -4.45 17.12 -7.89
CA SER A 323 -4.56 16.40 -6.61
C SER A 323 -4.64 17.32 -5.39
N GLY A 324 -4.32 18.61 -5.53
CA GLY A 324 -4.20 19.52 -4.41
C GLY A 324 -2.93 19.35 -3.57
N ALA A 325 -2.09 18.37 -3.88
CA ALA A 325 -0.81 18.17 -3.21
C ALA A 325 0.21 19.24 -3.59
N VAL A 326 1.15 19.49 -2.67
CA VAL A 326 2.36 20.28 -2.94
C VAL A 326 3.53 19.31 -3.15
N VAL A 327 4.19 19.44 -4.29
CA VAL A 327 5.29 18.55 -4.68
C VAL A 327 6.57 19.38 -4.84
N PRO A 328 7.32 19.66 -3.75
CA PRO A 328 8.61 20.31 -3.83
C PRO A 328 9.64 19.41 -4.50
N GLN A 329 10.76 19.98 -4.92
CA GLN A 329 11.90 19.18 -5.36
C GLN A 329 12.40 18.29 -4.21
N ASP A 330 13.18 17.26 -4.54
CA ASP A 330 13.78 16.35 -3.55
C ASP A 330 14.98 17.06 -2.84
N ASP A 331 14.65 18.18 -2.19
CA ASP A 331 15.56 19.05 -1.44
C ASP A 331 14.94 19.40 -0.09
N ILE A 332 15.74 19.27 0.98
CA ILE A 332 15.27 19.47 2.37
C ILE A 332 14.82 20.91 2.60
N GLY A 333 15.52 21.89 2.03
CA GLY A 333 15.22 23.31 2.19
C GLY A 333 13.91 23.68 1.51
N GLU A 334 13.69 23.24 0.26
CA GLU A 334 12.44 23.47 -0.46
C GLU A 334 11.25 22.76 0.20
N PHE A 335 11.47 21.56 0.71
CA PHE A 335 10.43 20.82 1.44
C PHE A 335 10.06 21.53 2.75
N ALA A 336 11.06 22.03 3.51
CA ALA A 336 10.83 22.83 4.72
C ALA A 336 10.11 24.14 4.43
N ALA A 337 10.50 24.84 3.36
CA ALA A 337 9.81 26.08 2.93
C ALA A 337 8.35 25.80 2.56
N ALA A 338 8.05 24.68 1.87
CA ALA A 338 6.69 24.25 1.58
C ALA A 338 5.87 23.97 2.84
N ILE A 339 6.47 23.31 3.86
CA ILE A 339 5.83 23.11 5.18
C ILE A 339 5.47 24.45 5.81
N VAL A 340 6.44 25.37 5.92
CA VAL A 340 6.23 26.70 6.52
C VAL A 340 5.10 27.43 5.80
N HIS A 341 5.15 27.46 4.48
CA HIS A 341 4.12 28.14 3.68
C HIS A 341 2.74 27.54 3.92
N MET A 342 2.61 26.19 3.87
CA MET A 342 1.31 25.53 4.06
C MET A 342 0.75 25.68 5.47
N ILE A 343 1.58 25.70 6.49
CA ILE A 343 1.12 25.92 7.88
C ILE A 343 0.71 27.36 8.12
N SER A 344 1.46 28.32 7.58
CA SER A 344 1.19 29.76 7.78
C SER A 344 -0.02 30.26 6.97
N GLU A 345 -0.28 29.73 5.78
CA GLU A 345 -1.34 30.17 4.87
C GLU A 345 -2.62 29.32 5.05
N VAL A 346 -3.39 29.61 6.10
CA VAL A 346 -4.58 28.83 6.49
C VAL A 346 -5.61 28.70 5.37
N GLU A 347 -5.86 29.77 4.61
CA GLU A 347 -6.83 29.78 3.52
C GLU A 347 -6.40 28.84 2.39
N LYS A 348 -5.14 28.96 1.93
CA LYS A 348 -4.58 28.08 0.89
C LYS A 348 -4.55 26.63 1.34
N ARG A 349 -4.22 26.38 2.62
CA ARG A 349 -4.24 25.04 3.20
C ARG A 349 -5.64 24.44 3.13
N SER A 350 -6.66 25.21 3.49
CA SER A 350 -8.07 24.78 3.44
C SER A 350 -8.55 24.52 2.01
N GLU A 351 -8.17 25.37 1.06
CA GLU A 351 -8.48 25.19 -0.36
C GLU A 351 -7.87 23.87 -0.90
N ARG A 352 -6.60 23.63 -0.61
CA ARG A 352 -5.91 22.39 -1.00
C ARG A 352 -6.50 21.16 -0.33
N ALA A 353 -6.94 21.26 0.92
CA ALA A 353 -7.64 20.18 1.62
C ALA A 353 -8.91 19.76 0.88
N LEU A 354 -9.73 20.73 0.47
CA LEU A 354 -10.95 20.49 -0.30
C LEU A 354 -10.66 19.89 -1.68
N GLN A 355 -9.61 20.38 -2.35
CA GLN A 355 -9.17 19.85 -3.64
C GLN A 355 -8.71 18.39 -3.50
N ALA A 356 -7.88 18.09 -2.50
CA ALA A 356 -7.38 16.76 -2.21
C ALA A 356 -8.52 15.77 -1.90
N HIS A 357 -9.47 16.18 -1.08
CA HIS A 357 -10.63 15.35 -0.75
C HIS A 357 -11.48 15.02 -1.98
N ARG A 358 -11.74 15.99 -2.86
CA ARG A 358 -12.47 15.75 -4.12
C ARG A 358 -11.69 14.81 -5.05
N TYR A 359 -10.40 15.03 -5.18
CA TYR A 359 -9.53 14.19 -6.01
C TYR A 359 -9.52 12.74 -5.53
N ALA A 360 -9.40 12.50 -4.23
CA ALA A 360 -9.39 11.17 -3.64
C ALA A 360 -10.67 10.36 -3.95
N ARG A 361 -11.82 11.02 -4.19
CA ARG A 361 -13.08 10.34 -4.58
C ARG A 361 -12.95 9.54 -5.86
N SER A 362 -12.12 9.96 -6.81
CA SER A 362 -11.85 9.21 -8.04
C SER A 362 -11.08 7.91 -7.81
N TRP A 363 -10.50 7.76 -6.63
CA TRP A 363 -9.74 6.60 -6.16
C TRP A 363 -10.54 5.75 -5.17
N SER A 364 -11.85 5.88 -5.10
CA SER A 364 -12.68 5.10 -4.16
C SER A 364 -12.54 3.59 -4.40
N SER A 365 -12.64 2.82 -3.32
CA SER A 365 -12.59 1.35 -3.39
C SER A 365 -13.67 0.77 -4.29
N GLY A 366 -14.83 1.43 -4.32
CA GLY A 366 -15.92 1.08 -5.22
C GLY A 366 -15.55 1.17 -6.69
N ALA A 367 -14.97 2.29 -7.12
CA ALA A 367 -14.56 2.49 -8.51
C ALA A 367 -13.48 1.49 -8.94
N MET A 368 -12.52 1.18 -8.04
CA MET A 368 -11.47 0.20 -8.33
C MET A 368 -12.01 -1.23 -8.37
N ALA A 369 -12.95 -1.59 -7.50
CA ALA A 369 -13.61 -2.89 -7.54
C ALA A 369 -14.46 -3.09 -8.81
N ASP A 370 -15.08 -2.03 -9.35
CA ASP A 370 -15.79 -2.11 -10.62
C ASP A 370 -14.84 -2.40 -11.80
N LYS A 371 -13.65 -1.76 -11.81
CA LYS A 371 -12.58 -2.07 -12.78
C LYS A 371 -12.12 -3.53 -12.65
N MET A 372 -11.90 -4.01 -11.44
CA MET A 372 -11.46 -5.38 -11.17
C MET A 372 -12.54 -6.39 -11.61
N ARG A 373 -13.80 -6.13 -11.29
CA ARG A 373 -14.91 -6.99 -11.70
C ARG A 373 -15.03 -7.07 -13.23
N ASN A 374 -14.84 -5.96 -13.93
CA ASN A 374 -14.86 -5.95 -15.39
C ASN A 374 -13.68 -6.75 -15.99
N LEU A 375 -12.49 -6.62 -15.39
CA LEU A 375 -11.34 -7.46 -15.77
C LEU A 375 -11.66 -8.94 -15.60
N TYR A 376 -12.21 -9.35 -14.45
CA TYR A 376 -12.57 -10.75 -14.21
C TYR A 376 -13.60 -11.29 -15.21
N LYS A 377 -14.61 -10.49 -15.60
CA LYS A 377 -15.58 -10.88 -16.63
C LYS A 377 -14.88 -11.13 -17.96
N ASN A 378 -14.02 -10.21 -18.39
CA ASN A 378 -13.28 -10.35 -19.64
C ASN A 378 -12.38 -11.59 -19.63
N MET A 379 -11.74 -11.88 -18.52
CA MET A 379 -10.90 -13.09 -18.37
C MET A 379 -11.71 -14.38 -18.46
N LYS A 380 -12.89 -14.43 -17.82
CA LYS A 380 -13.81 -15.58 -17.90
C LYS A 380 -14.31 -15.82 -19.32
N GLU A 381 -14.60 -14.77 -20.06
CA GLU A 381 -15.14 -14.83 -21.43
C GLU A 381 -14.05 -15.11 -22.49
N GLY A 382 -12.78 -15.22 -22.09
CA GLY A 382 -11.65 -15.43 -23.00
C GLY A 382 -11.33 -14.20 -23.89
N SER A 383 -11.96 -13.06 -23.57
CA SER A 383 -11.73 -11.79 -24.29
C SER A 383 -10.49 -11.08 -23.74
N SER A 384 -9.41 -11.09 -24.48
CA SER A 384 -8.20 -10.32 -24.14
C SER A 384 -8.35 -8.77 -24.28
N THR A 385 -9.57 -8.30 -24.58
CA THR A 385 -9.90 -6.90 -24.90
C THR A 385 -10.30 -6.02 -23.71
N GLY A 386 -9.97 -6.40 -22.48
CA GLY A 386 -9.95 -5.45 -21.38
C GLY A 386 -8.80 -4.45 -21.64
N ALA A 387 -9.05 -3.13 -21.45
CA ALA A 387 -8.09 -2.07 -21.74
C ALA A 387 -6.68 -2.41 -21.20
N SER A 388 -5.86 -3.05 -22.02
CA SER A 388 -4.43 -3.26 -21.76
C SER A 388 -3.74 -1.92 -21.94
N ILE A 389 -2.94 -1.53 -20.96
CA ILE A 389 -2.13 -0.32 -21.08
C ILE A 389 -0.92 -0.68 -21.93
N THR A 390 -0.85 -0.10 -23.12
CA THR A 390 0.42 0.05 -23.81
C THR A 390 0.95 1.41 -23.36
N VAL A 391 1.94 1.44 -22.49
CA VAL A 391 2.64 2.68 -22.14
C VAL A 391 3.46 3.09 -23.36
N ARG A 392 2.99 4.11 -24.10
CA ARG A 392 3.76 4.76 -25.17
C ARG A 392 4.73 5.76 -24.59
#